data_c9c902db924523dd791a6e9ec80fd55d
#
_entry.id   c9c902db924523dd791a6e9ec80fd55d
#
_cell.length_a   1.000
_cell.length_b   1.000
_cell.length_c   1.000
_cell.angle_alpha   90.00
_cell.angle_beta   90.00
_cell.angle_gamma   90.00
#
_symmetry.space_group_name_H-M   'P 1'
#
loop_
_entity.id
_entity.type
_entity.pdbx_description
1 polymer ?
#
loop_
_entity_poly.entity_id
_entity_poly.type
_entity_poly.pdbx_seq_one_letter_code
_entity_poly.pdbx_strand_id
1 'polypeptide(L)'
;PPARRHVILSKVDESIEIEGTKYNLYSNICKNYISDGYKYQESFEKEYMPVFTYKVNDLKITKIICMEYGKNTVCVLYKIQNDGPKAKLTVTPIVNFRDFHTMSTNHEFKIKQDIKSSKVKLVIDEYSNYPVYFYMPNGNYIEHFNDTFRNMYYLEEEKRGFFPEENLAVPGRYEIEIEENSRKRNKLYMFFRGKY
;
A
#
# COMPACT_ATOMS: atom_id res chain seq x y z
N PRO A 1 2.24 27.79 -13.21
CA PRO A 1 1.04 27.55 -12.42
C PRO A 1 1.42 26.71 -11.24
N PRO A 2 0.93 26.97 -10.03
CA PRO A 2 1.10 26.02 -8.97
C PRO A 2 0.37 24.74 -9.39
N ALA A 3 1.11 23.66 -9.60
CA ALA A 3 0.52 22.38 -9.89
C ALA A 3 -0.38 22.00 -8.70
N ARG A 4 -1.67 21.75 -8.95
CA ARG A 4 -2.56 21.22 -7.93
C ARG A 4 -2.07 19.83 -7.58
N ARG A 5 -1.49 19.69 -6.38
CA ARG A 5 -0.99 18.41 -5.88
C ARG A 5 -2.10 17.65 -5.20
N HIS A 6 -2.25 16.38 -5.56
CA HIS A 6 -3.22 15.48 -4.94
C HIS A 6 -2.51 14.28 -4.31
N VAL A 7 -3.04 13.83 -3.19
CA VAL A 7 -2.69 12.53 -2.61
C VAL A 7 -3.61 11.49 -3.24
N ILE A 8 -3.02 10.51 -3.94
CA ILE A 8 -3.75 9.45 -4.63
C ILE A 8 -3.45 8.12 -3.97
N LEU A 9 -2.21 7.65 -4.01
CA LEU A 9 -1.76 6.53 -3.22
C LEU A 9 -1.22 7.07 -1.90
N SER A 10 -1.95 6.80 -0.82
CA SER A 10 -1.54 7.23 0.51
C SER A 10 -0.44 6.34 1.04
N LYS A 11 -0.63 5.03 0.93
CA LYS A 11 0.29 4.01 1.43
C LYS A 11 -0.04 2.63 0.86
N VAL A 12 0.83 1.69 1.14
CA VAL A 12 0.61 0.26 0.89
C VAL A 12 0.84 -0.48 2.20
N ASP A 13 -0.15 -1.26 2.65
CA ASP A 13 -0.05 -2.12 3.82
C ASP A 13 0.22 -3.55 3.40
N GLU A 14 1.20 -4.18 4.02
CA GLU A 14 1.58 -5.57 3.77
C GLU A 14 1.30 -6.44 4.99
N SER A 15 0.86 -7.66 4.73
CA SER A 15 0.81 -8.71 5.75
C SER A 15 1.27 -10.05 5.18
N ILE A 16 1.82 -10.87 6.07
CA ILE A 16 2.24 -12.25 5.76
C ILE A 16 1.37 -13.20 6.56
N GLU A 17 0.92 -14.27 5.91
CA GLU A 17 0.29 -15.40 6.57
C GLU A 17 1.17 -16.63 6.43
N ILE A 18 1.52 -17.25 7.54
CA ILE A 18 2.34 -18.47 7.65
C ILE A 18 1.57 -19.44 8.53
N GLU A 19 1.25 -20.63 8.01
CA GLU A 19 0.53 -21.68 8.76
C GLU A 19 -0.71 -21.17 9.49
N GLY A 20 -1.50 -20.31 8.81
CA GLY A 20 -2.74 -19.72 9.34
C GLY A 20 -2.53 -18.56 10.32
N THR A 21 -1.29 -18.22 10.67
CA THR A 21 -0.99 -17.06 11.52
C THR A 21 -0.68 -15.85 10.66
N LYS A 22 -1.38 -14.73 10.92
CA LYS A 22 -1.20 -13.48 10.18
C LYS A 22 -0.28 -12.51 10.92
N TYR A 23 0.72 -12.01 10.21
CA TYR A 23 1.69 -11.02 10.66
C TYR A 23 1.53 -9.74 9.86
N ASN A 24 1.12 -8.64 10.49
CA ASN A 24 0.98 -7.34 9.85
C ASN A 24 2.32 -6.60 9.87
N LEU A 25 2.82 -6.20 8.70
CA LEU A 25 4.12 -5.50 8.57
C LEU A 25 3.98 -3.98 8.60
N TYR A 26 2.76 -3.48 8.61
CA TYR A 26 2.45 -2.05 8.64
C TYR A 26 2.36 -1.51 10.07
N SER A 27 2.71 -0.22 10.22
CA SER A 27 2.58 0.53 11.46
C SER A 27 1.69 1.73 11.21
N ASN A 28 0.48 1.70 11.76
CA ASN A 28 -0.54 2.72 11.63
C ASN A 28 -0.90 3.27 13.00
N ILE A 29 -1.03 4.58 13.08
CA ILE A 29 -1.66 5.23 14.23
C ILE A 29 -3.07 5.60 13.80
N CYS A 30 -4.06 5.04 14.49
CA CYS A 30 -5.46 5.42 14.37
C CYS A 30 -5.94 5.95 15.71
N LYS A 31 -7.02 6.71 15.74
CA LYS A 31 -7.54 7.31 16.97
C LYS A 31 -7.66 6.35 18.15
N ASN A 32 -8.08 5.11 17.88
CA ASN A 32 -8.34 4.10 18.91
C ASN A 32 -7.50 2.81 18.73
N TYR A 33 -6.53 2.82 17.86
CA TYR A 33 -5.75 1.63 17.53
C TYR A 33 -4.37 2.01 16.98
N ILE A 34 -3.35 1.30 17.45
CA ILE A 34 -1.98 1.40 16.93
C ILE A 34 -1.56 0.01 16.48
N SER A 35 -1.17 -0.12 15.22
CA SER A 35 -0.56 -1.36 14.72
C SER A 35 0.95 -1.34 14.95
N ASP A 36 1.51 -2.51 15.22
CA ASP A 36 2.87 -2.69 15.73
C ASP A 36 3.80 -3.41 14.73
N GLY A 37 3.53 -3.28 13.43
CA GLY A 37 4.32 -3.93 12.37
C GLY A 37 5.82 -3.58 12.40
N TYR A 38 6.18 -2.46 13.02
CA TYR A 38 7.57 -2.06 13.22
C TYR A 38 8.41 -3.12 13.93
N LYS A 39 7.81 -3.97 14.77
CA LYS A 39 8.50 -5.05 15.48
C LYS A 39 9.11 -6.11 14.54
N TYR A 40 8.62 -6.20 13.30
CA TYR A 40 9.15 -7.10 12.28
C TYR A 40 10.19 -6.42 11.39
N GLN A 41 10.40 -5.10 11.52
CA GLN A 41 11.34 -4.35 10.72
C GLN A 41 12.76 -4.51 11.27
N GLU A 42 13.65 -5.18 10.50
CA GLU A 42 15.06 -5.34 10.85
C GLU A 42 15.90 -4.10 10.51
N SER A 43 15.63 -3.47 9.36
CA SER A 43 16.38 -2.29 8.93
C SER A 43 15.55 -1.33 8.08
N PHE A 44 16.01 -0.08 8.07
CA PHE A 44 15.60 0.95 7.13
C PHE A 44 16.85 1.67 6.61
N GLU A 45 16.99 1.73 5.29
CA GLU A 45 18.10 2.38 4.62
C GLU A 45 17.54 3.38 3.61
N LYS A 46 18.18 4.55 3.51
CA LYS A 46 17.79 5.62 2.60
C LYS A 46 19.04 6.26 1.98
N GLU A 47 19.58 5.63 0.94
CA GLU A 47 20.58 6.28 0.08
C GLU A 47 19.90 6.92 -1.13
N TYR A 48 19.59 6.12 -2.15
CA TYR A 48 18.91 6.59 -3.38
C TYR A 48 17.40 6.32 -3.35
N MET A 49 17.00 5.24 -2.69
CA MET A 49 15.61 4.81 -2.55
C MET A 49 15.38 4.34 -1.11
N PRO A 50 14.20 4.53 -0.55
CA PRO A 50 13.87 3.93 0.74
C PRO A 50 13.78 2.41 0.60
N VAL A 51 14.55 1.72 1.44
CA VAL A 51 14.63 0.26 1.53
C VAL A 51 14.26 -0.18 2.94
N PHE A 52 13.20 -0.94 3.06
CA PHE A 52 12.74 -1.52 4.33
C PHE A 52 12.99 -3.01 4.29
N THR A 53 13.57 -3.57 5.34
CA THR A 53 13.73 -5.01 5.50
C THR A 53 12.93 -5.50 6.68
N TYR A 54 12.09 -6.50 6.45
CA TYR A 54 11.27 -7.15 7.45
C TYR A 54 11.67 -8.61 7.57
N LYS A 55 11.55 -9.15 8.78
CA LYS A 55 11.73 -10.57 9.07
C LYS A 55 10.58 -11.11 9.90
N VAL A 56 10.00 -12.21 9.43
CA VAL A 56 8.96 -12.97 10.13
C VAL A 56 9.38 -14.43 10.07
N ASN A 57 9.75 -15.02 11.21
CA ASN A 57 10.32 -16.36 11.29
C ASN A 57 11.50 -16.52 10.30
N ASP A 58 11.43 -17.48 9.38
CA ASP A 58 12.44 -17.75 8.34
C ASP A 58 12.18 -17.03 7.02
N LEU A 59 11.21 -16.11 7.00
CA LEU A 59 10.87 -15.33 5.83
C LEU A 59 11.41 -13.90 5.95
N LYS A 60 12.17 -13.46 4.94
CA LYS A 60 12.73 -12.12 4.83
C LYS A 60 12.13 -11.40 3.61
N ILE A 61 11.63 -10.18 3.85
CA ILE A 61 11.06 -9.31 2.81
C ILE A 61 11.83 -8.00 2.78
N THR A 62 12.37 -7.65 1.61
CA THR A 62 12.92 -6.33 1.37
C THR A 62 11.98 -5.55 0.45
N LYS A 63 11.41 -4.47 0.97
CA LYS A 63 10.53 -3.52 0.24
C LYS A 63 11.35 -2.33 -0.20
N ILE A 64 11.31 -2.02 -1.50
CA ILE A 64 11.98 -0.87 -2.10
C ILE A 64 10.93 -0.02 -2.79
N ILE A 65 10.94 1.29 -2.56
CA ILE A 65 10.00 2.22 -3.18
C ILE A 65 10.76 3.14 -4.12
N CYS A 66 10.28 3.28 -5.34
CA CYS A 66 10.85 4.20 -6.32
C CYS A 66 9.77 4.89 -7.15
N MET A 67 10.11 6.07 -7.67
CA MET A 67 9.27 6.82 -8.60
C MET A 67 9.98 6.97 -9.93
N GLU A 68 9.22 6.90 -11.02
CA GLU A 68 9.72 7.25 -12.34
C GLU A 68 9.84 8.77 -12.46
N TYR A 69 11.05 9.25 -12.83
CA TYR A 69 11.30 10.69 -12.94
C TYR A 69 10.37 11.35 -13.98
N GLY A 70 9.74 12.46 -13.59
CA GLY A 70 8.83 13.21 -14.46
C GLY A 70 7.48 12.55 -14.73
N LYS A 71 7.15 11.47 -14.04
CA LYS A 71 5.85 10.78 -14.20
C LYS A 71 5.19 10.52 -12.85
N ASN A 72 3.85 10.46 -12.85
CA ASN A 72 3.05 10.07 -11.69
C ASN A 72 2.99 8.54 -11.59
N THR A 73 4.16 7.90 -11.51
CA THR A 73 4.29 6.45 -11.44
C THR A 73 5.18 6.08 -10.25
N VAL A 74 4.62 5.28 -9.34
CA VAL A 74 5.35 4.70 -8.21
C VAL A 74 5.48 3.20 -8.43
N CYS A 75 6.65 2.66 -8.16
CA CYS A 75 6.90 1.23 -8.12
C CYS A 75 7.29 0.81 -6.70
N VAL A 76 6.64 -0.21 -6.19
CA VAL A 76 7.04 -0.90 -4.96
C VAL A 76 7.56 -2.27 -5.35
N LEU A 77 8.83 -2.52 -5.10
CA LEU A 77 9.50 -3.78 -5.37
C LEU A 77 9.65 -4.57 -4.08
N TYR A 78 9.24 -5.82 -4.10
CA TYR A 78 9.49 -6.79 -3.03
C TYR A 78 10.51 -7.83 -3.47
N LYS A 79 11.57 -8.01 -2.68
CA LYS A 79 12.49 -9.14 -2.77
C LYS A 79 12.19 -10.06 -1.60
N ILE A 80 11.81 -11.30 -1.88
CA ILE A 80 11.37 -12.25 -0.87
C ILE A 80 12.33 -13.44 -0.87
N GLN A 81 12.80 -13.79 0.32
CA GLN A 81 13.54 -15.01 0.62
C GLN A 81 12.75 -15.76 1.68
N ASN A 82 12.37 -16.99 1.40
CA ASN A 82 11.67 -17.86 2.33
C ASN A 82 12.49 -19.14 2.54
N ASP A 83 13.03 -19.32 3.71
CA ASP A 83 13.77 -20.51 4.14
C ASP A 83 12.89 -21.42 5.03
N GLY A 84 11.58 -21.12 5.13
CA GLY A 84 10.57 -21.83 5.92
C GLY A 84 9.40 -22.35 5.10
N PRO A 85 8.25 -22.62 5.76
CA PRO A 85 7.06 -23.16 5.13
C PRO A 85 6.42 -22.19 4.13
N LYS A 86 5.43 -22.67 3.37
CA LYS A 86 4.63 -21.83 2.49
C LYS A 86 4.05 -20.63 3.21
N ALA A 87 4.04 -19.50 2.54
CA ALA A 87 3.50 -18.27 3.07
C ALA A 87 2.64 -17.55 2.02
N LYS A 88 1.77 -16.65 2.47
CA LYS A 88 0.98 -15.80 1.59
C LYS A 88 1.27 -14.33 1.92
N LEU A 89 1.75 -13.59 0.93
CA LEU A 89 1.89 -12.13 1.01
C LEU A 89 0.59 -11.48 0.55
N THR A 90 0.06 -10.61 1.39
CA THR A 90 -1.04 -9.72 1.03
C THR A 90 -0.53 -8.29 0.93
N VAL A 91 -0.83 -7.62 -0.17
CA VAL A 91 -0.46 -6.23 -0.46
C VAL A 91 -1.71 -5.42 -0.68
N THR A 92 -1.99 -4.48 0.22
CA THR A 92 -3.22 -3.68 0.24
C THR A 92 -2.89 -2.22 -0.08
N PRO A 93 -3.21 -1.72 -1.29
CA PRO A 93 -3.13 -0.31 -1.60
C PRO A 93 -4.22 0.46 -0.86
N ILE A 94 -3.83 1.56 -0.24
CA ILE A 94 -4.74 2.47 0.45
C ILE A 94 -4.67 3.80 -0.27
N VAL A 95 -5.81 4.23 -0.78
CA VAL A 95 -5.89 5.37 -1.69
C VAL A 95 -6.73 6.49 -1.12
N ASN A 96 -6.45 7.67 -1.62
CA ASN A 96 -7.27 8.85 -1.41
C ASN A 96 -7.39 9.62 -2.73
N PHE A 97 -8.22 10.64 -2.75
CA PHE A 97 -8.30 11.55 -3.88
C PHE A 97 -8.59 12.95 -3.34
N ARG A 98 -7.60 13.55 -2.70
CA ARG A 98 -7.75 14.84 -2.07
C ARG A 98 -6.63 15.81 -2.45
N ASP A 99 -6.89 17.09 -2.30
CA ASP A 99 -5.83 18.10 -2.32
C ASP A 99 -4.79 17.79 -1.24
N PHE A 100 -3.53 18.05 -1.55
CA PHE A 100 -2.41 17.77 -0.65
C PHE A 100 -2.54 18.46 0.72
N HIS A 101 -3.18 19.64 0.77
CA HIS A 101 -3.32 20.46 1.97
C HIS A 101 -4.59 20.20 2.79
N THR A 102 -5.43 19.23 2.38
CA THR A 102 -6.67 18.89 3.08
C THR A 102 -6.67 17.47 3.59
N MET A 103 -7.52 17.15 4.56
CA MET A 103 -7.78 15.80 5.02
C MET A 103 -9.14 15.32 4.52
N SER A 104 -9.25 14.05 4.19
CA SER A 104 -10.52 13.44 3.79
C SER A 104 -11.23 12.86 4.99
N THR A 105 -12.42 13.39 5.28
CA THR A 105 -13.31 12.86 6.32
C THR A 105 -14.45 12.04 5.74
N ASN A 106 -14.42 11.75 4.44
CA ASN A 106 -15.44 10.96 3.76
C ASN A 106 -15.57 9.57 4.41
N HIS A 107 -16.78 9.15 4.66
CA HIS A 107 -17.09 7.82 5.19
C HIS A 107 -17.30 6.79 4.08
N GLU A 108 -17.59 7.25 2.87
CA GLU A 108 -17.83 6.43 1.69
C GLU A 108 -17.08 7.00 0.49
N PHE A 109 -16.45 6.12 -0.28
CA PHE A 109 -15.79 6.45 -1.52
C PHE A 109 -16.51 5.75 -2.67
N LYS A 110 -17.07 6.50 -3.60
CA LYS A 110 -17.70 5.95 -4.80
C LYS A 110 -16.63 5.56 -5.81
N ILE A 111 -16.16 4.33 -5.71
CA ILE A 111 -15.09 3.79 -6.54
C ILE A 111 -15.69 2.83 -7.56
N LYS A 112 -15.29 3.00 -8.82
CA LYS A 112 -15.53 2.05 -9.91
C LYS A 112 -14.21 1.40 -10.31
N GLN A 113 -14.22 0.09 -10.48
CA GLN A 113 -13.05 -0.68 -10.85
C GLN A 113 -13.30 -1.43 -12.16
N ASP A 114 -12.32 -1.38 -13.06
CA ASP A 114 -12.23 -2.25 -14.25
C ASP A 114 -11.01 -3.16 -14.04
N ILE A 115 -11.28 -4.44 -13.80
CA ILE A 115 -10.28 -5.43 -13.41
C ILE A 115 -10.04 -6.36 -14.59
N LYS A 116 -8.77 -6.42 -15.04
CA LYS A 116 -8.31 -7.32 -16.10
C LYS A 116 -7.13 -8.13 -15.59
N SER A 117 -7.40 -9.34 -15.09
CA SER A 117 -6.41 -10.15 -14.38
C SER A 117 -5.82 -9.36 -13.20
N SER A 118 -4.51 -9.16 -13.17
CA SER A 118 -3.81 -8.39 -12.12
C SER A 118 -3.72 -6.88 -12.39
N LYS A 119 -4.35 -6.38 -13.46
CA LYS A 119 -4.43 -4.94 -13.77
C LYS A 119 -5.76 -4.38 -13.32
N VAL A 120 -5.70 -3.29 -12.57
CA VAL A 120 -6.88 -2.60 -12.06
C VAL A 120 -6.85 -1.16 -12.52
N LYS A 121 -7.92 -0.72 -13.16
CA LYS A 121 -8.20 0.69 -13.40
C LYS A 121 -9.23 1.13 -12.39
N LEU A 122 -8.89 2.11 -11.59
CA LEU A 122 -9.73 2.67 -10.55
C LEU A 122 -10.14 4.10 -10.93
N VAL A 123 -11.42 4.38 -10.76
CA VAL A 123 -12.00 5.71 -10.99
C VAL A 123 -12.83 6.07 -9.77
N ILE A 124 -12.61 7.25 -9.23
CA ILE A 124 -13.47 7.85 -8.20
C ILE A 124 -14.43 8.80 -8.88
N ASP A 125 -15.73 8.68 -8.62
CA ASP A 125 -16.79 9.36 -9.37
C ASP A 125 -16.57 10.87 -9.54
N GLU A 126 -16.17 11.57 -8.48
CA GLU A 126 -15.91 13.01 -8.52
C GLU A 126 -14.69 13.38 -9.39
N TYR A 127 -13.81 12.41 -9.67
CA TYR A 127 -12.55 12.57 -10.38
C TYR A 127 -12.45 11.61 -11.57
N SER A 128 -13.55 11.39 -12.27
CA SER A 128 -13.67 10.41 -13.36
C SER A 128 -12.66 10.62 -14.50
N ASN A 129 -12.17 11.84 -14.69
CA ASN A 129 -11.16 12.18 -15.68
C ASN A 129 -9.73 11.79 -15.28
N TYR A 130 -9.52 11.34 -14.03
CA TYR A 130 -8.20 11.03 -13.48
C TYR A 130 -8.10 9.57 -13.01
N PRO A 131 -8.10 8.60 -13.91
CA PRO A 131 -8.00 7.20 -13.55
C PRO A 131 -6.66 6.87 -12.91
N VAL A 132 -6.70 5.99 -11.92
CA VAL A 132 -5.52 5.41 -11.26
C VAL A 132 -5.40 3.96 -11.71
N TYR A 133 -4.19 3.52 -11.96
CA TYR A 133 -3.91 2.16 -12.39
C TYR A 133 -3.03 1.44 -11.37
N PHE A 134 -3.43 0.23 -11.01
CA PHE A 134 -2.63 -0.69 -10.22
C PHE A 134 -2.25 -1.89 -11.06
N TYR A 135 -1.06 -2.39 -10.86
CA TYR A 135 -0.61 -3.59 -11.53
C TYR A 135 0.41 -4.36 -10.70
N MET A 136 0.14 -5.64 -10.49
CA MET A 136 1.04 -6.57 -9.83
C MET A 136 1.04 -7.90 -10.60
N PRO A 137 2.03 -8.13 -11.49
CA PRO A 137 1.99 -9.22 -12.48
C PRO A 137 1.66 -10.60 -11.93
N ASN A 138 2.19 -10.94 -10.75
CA ASN A 138 2.04 -12.26 -10.13
C ASN A 138 1.05 -12.26 -8.96
N GLY A 139 0.29 -11.18 -8.80
CA GLY A 139 -0.71 -11.05 -7.74
C GLY A 139 -2.10 -11.41 -8.23
N ASN A 140 -2.85 -12.13 -7.41
CA ASN A 140 -4.28 -12.29 -7.56
C ASN A 140 -4.98 -11.11 -6.89
N TYR A 141 -5.69 -10.29 -7.67
CA TYR A 141 -6.41 -9.15 -7.13
C TYR A 141 -7.79 -9.56 -6.63
N ILE A 142 -8.08 -9.17 -5.41
CA ILE A 142 -9.38 -9.35 -4.75
C ILE A 142 -9.98 -7.98 -4.53
N GLU A 143 -11.08 -7.70 -5.21
CA GLU A 143 -11.82 -6.44 -5.08
C GLU A 143 -12.49 -6.33 -3.71
N HIS A 144 -12.44 -5.14 -3.12
CA HIS A 144 -13.26 -4.76 -1.98
C HIS A 144 -14.32 -3.76 -2.44
N PHE A 145 -15.53 -3.95 -1.96
CA PHE A 145 -16.63 -3.07 -2.28
C PHE A 145 -16.85 -2.07 -1.15
N ASN A 146 -16.64 -0.77 -1.44
CA ASN A 146 -16.83 0.35 -0.49
C ASN A 146 -16.11 0.17 0.86
N ASP A 147 -14.94 -0.48 0.86
CA ASP A 147 -14.16 -0.65 2.08
C ASP A 147 -13.37 0.63 2.39
N THR A 148 -13.36 1.00 3.67
CA THR A 148 -12.79 2.26 4.15
C THR A 148 -11.87 2.00 5.34
N PHE A 149 -10.62 2.44 5.22
CA PHE A 149 -9.70 2.55 6.34
C PHE A 149 -10.05 3.82 7.12
N ARG A 150 -10.51 3.64 8.36
CA ARG A 150 -11.08 4.72 9.18
C ARG A 150 -10.11 5.22 10.24
N ASN A 151 -10.24 6.52 10.53
CA ASN A 151 -9.60 7.18 11.67
C ASN A 151 -8.06 7.08 11.66
N MET A 152 -7.44 7.12 10.46
CA MET A 152 -6.01 7.35 10.37
C MET A 152 -5.67 8.65 11.09
N TYR A 153 -4.63 8.65 11.92
CA TYR A 153 -4.30 9.78 12.77
C TYR A 153 -2.88 10.27 12.54
N TYR A 154 -2.73 11.57 12.28
CA TYR A 154 -1.46 12.21 11.97
C TYR A 154 -1.00 13.10 13.13
N LEU A 155 -0.10 12.59 13.95
CA LEU A 155 0.43 13.31 15.11
C LEU A 155 1.09 14.64 14.77
N GLU A 156 1.75 14.73 13.60
CA GLU A 156 2.42 15.95 13.19
C GLU A 156 1.44 17.06 12.76
N GLU A 157 0.27 16.69 12.22
CA GLU A 157 -0.79 17.65 11.90
C GLU A 157 -1.44 18.17 13.20
N GLU A 158 -1.68 17.30 14.16
CA GLU A 158 -2.17 17.69 15.49
C GLU A 158 -1.23 18.68 16.19
N LYS A 159 0.09 18.41 16.21
CA LYS A 159 1.10 19.29 16.79
C LYS A 159 1.12 20.68 16.16
N ARG A 160 0.74 20.78 14.89
CA ARG A 160 0.62 22.04 14.15
C ARG A 160 -0.71 22.74 14.34
N GLY A 161 -1.66 22.15 15.09
CA GLY A 161 -3.00 22.65 15.31
C GLY A 161 -3.95 22.44 14.12
N PHE A 162 -3.62 21.53 13.21
CA PHE A 162 -4.49 21.12 12.11
C PHE A 162 -5.33 19.90 12.48
N PHE A 163 -6.41 19.69 11.72
CA PHE A 163 -7.26 18.51 11.91
C PHE A 163 -6.47 17.22 11.55
N PRO A 164 -6.30 16.26 12.48
CA PRO A 164 -5.36 15.16 12.31
C PRO A 164 -5.96 13.86 11.79
N GLU A 165 -7.28 13.77 11.65
CA GLU A 165 -7.96 12.52 11.30
C GLU A 165 -8.25 12.43 9.80
N GLU A 166 -8.11 11.23 9.23
CA GLU A 166 -8.39 10.97 7.84
C GLU A 166 -9.02 9.58 7.63
N ASN A 167 -9.97 9.52 6.70
CA ASN A 167 -10.49 8.26 6.18
C ASN A 167 -9.96 8.04 4.76
N LEU A 168 -9.63 6.79 4.45
CA LEU A 168 -8.99 6.39 3.21
C LEU A 168 -9.75 5.23 2.57
N ALA A 169 -9.73 5.14 1.25
CA ALA A 169 -10.38 4.05 0.54
C ALA A 169 -9.48 2.83 0.41
N VAL A 170 -10.06 1.65 0.56
CA VAL A 170 -9.39 0.35 0.38
C VAL A 170 -10.05 -0.38 -0.79
N PRO A 171 -9.61 -0.16 -2.04
CA PRO A 171 -10.28 -0.69 -3.22
C PRO A 171 -10.17 -2.20 -3.36
N GLY A 172 -9.19 -2.80 -2.73
CA GLY A 172 -8.93 -4.23 -2.78
C GLY A 172 -7.52 -4.57 -2.33
N ARG A 173 -7.11 -5.81 -2.56
CA ARG A 173 -5.79 -6.29 -2.20
C ARG A 173 -5.25 -7.26 -3.24
N TYR A 174 -3.94 -7.39 -3.32
CA TYR A 174 -3.26 -8.45 -4.04
C TYR A 174 -2.83 -9.56 -3.07
N GLU A 175 -3.04 -10.80 -3.45
CA GLU A 175 -2.53 -11.98 -2.73
C GLU A 175 -1.54 -12.73 -3.61
N ILE A 176 -0.43 -13.15 -3.02
CA ILE A 176 0.67 -13.84 -3.68
C ILE A 176 1.10 -15.03 -2.82
N GLU A 177 1.09 -16.21 -3.40
CA GLU A 177 1.66 -17.39 -2.76
C GLU A 177 3.19 -17.37 -2.83
N ILE A 178 3.82 -17.69 -1.71
CA ILE A 178 5.27 -17.79 -1.56
C ILE A 178 5.59 -19.25 -1.26
N GLU A 179 6.31 -19.90 -2.16
CA GLU A 179 6.66 -21.31 -2.01
C GLU A 179 7.64 -21.52 -0.84
N GLU A 180 7.58 -22.70 -0.24
CA GLU A 180 8.49 -23.14 0.81
C GLU A 180 9.94 -23.22 0.30
N ASN A 181 10.91 -22.98 1.17
CA ASN A 181 12.34 -23.08 0.86
C ASN A 181 12.75 -22.35 -0.44
N SER A 182 12.04 -21.27 -0.76
CA SER A 182 12.22 -20.49 -1.97
C SER A 182 13.41 -19.53 -1.84
N ARG A 183 14.62 -20.01 -2.14
CA ARG A 183 15.83 -19.19 -2.23
C ARG A 183 15.92 -18.37 -3.52
N LYS A 184 15.02 -18.60 -4.47
CA LYS A 184 14.87 -17.73 -5.63
C LYS A 184 14.34 -16.40 -5.12
N ARG A 185 15.10 -15.33 -5.33
CA ARG A 185 14.68 -13.97 -5.05
C ARG A 185 13.42 -13.68 -5.88
N ASN A 186 12.25 -13.99 -5.33
CA ASN A 186 10.99 -13.66 -5.96
C ASN A 186 10.90 -12.14 -5.97
N LYS A 187 11.08 -11.55 -7.15
CA LYS A 187 10.90 -10.11 -7.34
C LYS A 187 9.44 -9.88 -7.72
N LEU A 188 8.73 -9.21 -6.84
CA LEU A 188 7.36 -8.77 -7.09
C LEU A 188 7.37 -7.27 -7.30
N TYR A 189 6.63 -6.80 -8.28
CA TYR A 189 6.54 -5.39 -8.60
C TYR A 189 5.08 -4.96 -8.51
N MET A 190 4.83 -3.88 -7.80
CA MET A 190 3.55 -3.21 -7.81
C MET A 190 3.73 -1.83 -8.44
N PHE A 191 2.96 -1.53 -9.45
CA PHE A 191 2.99 -0.25 -10.15
C PHE A 191 1.72 0.53 -9.87
N PHE A 192 1.88 1.80 -9.58
CA PHE A 192 0.82 2.78 -9.53
C PHE A 192 1.07 3.85 -10.56
N ARG A 193 0.04 4.20 -11.31
CA ARG A 193 0.11 5.28 -12.28
C ARG A 193 -1.15 6.12 -12.22
N GLY A 194 -1.01 7.40 -11.88
CA GLY A 194 -2.03 8.41 -12.08
C GLY A 194 -1.86 9.04 -13.45
N LYS A 195 -2.95 9.18 -14.19
CA LYS A 195 -2.96 9.91 -15.45
C LYS A 195 -3.59 11.27 -15.21
N TYR A 196 -2.78 12.32 -15.31
CA TYR A 196 -3.19 13.72 -15.36
C TYR A 196 -3.06 14.26 -16.76
#